data_53f2d562c4ab1881558f28fedc0aef66
#
_entry.id   53f2d562c4ab1881558f28fedc0aef66
#
_cell.length_a   1.000
_cell.length_b   1.000
_cell.length_c   1.000
_cell.angle_alpha   90.00
_cell.angle_beta   90.00
_cell.angle_gamma   90.00
#
_symmetry.space_group_name_H-M   'P 1'
#
loop_
_entity.id
_entity.type
_entity.pdbx_description
1 polymer ?
#
loop_
_entity_poly.entity_id
_entity_poly.type
_entity_poly.pdbx_seq_one_letter_code
_entity_poly.pdbx_strand_id
1 'polypeptide(L)'
;MELVSLEKKMNNYNPSKIEQKWQKFWIEKKSYTSKTDSHKKKFYILEMFPYPSGKIHMGHLRNYTIGDVTARFYKIQNFNVMHPMGWDSFGMPAENAAIENNLNPKNWTEENIKNMKSQLMRIGLSIDWERELSTCNEKYYKHQQKIFIDFFKKGLVYKKDSFVNWDPIDKTVLANEQVIDGKGWRSGATVEKKKLSQWFLNISKFSN
;
A
#
# COMPACT_ATOMS: atom_id res chain seq x y z
N MET A 1 22.81 15.02 46.47
CA MET A 1 21.51 15.72 46.33
C MET A 1 21.08 15.96 44.87
N GLU A 2 21.99 16.17 43.95
CA GLU A 2 21.70 16.41 42.52
C GLU A 2 21.17 15.15 41.75
N LEU A 3 21.72 13.98 42.02
CA LEU A 3 21.26 12.72 41.36
C LEU A 3 19.79 12.39 41.67
N VAL A 4 19.33 12.62 42.91
CA VAL A 4 17.92 12.38 43.33
C VAL A 4 16.99 13.40 42.66
N SER A 5 17.47 14.62 42.35
CA SER A 5 16.69 15.63 41.62
C SER A 5 16.56 15.34 40.14
N LEU A 6 17.57 14.69 39.54
CA LEU A 6 17.56 14.24 38.14
C LEU A 6 16.61 13.03 37.95
N GLU A 7 16.62 12.08 38.87
CA GLU A 7 15.68 10.95 38.83
C GLU A 7 14.22 11.42 39.00
N LYS A 8 13.96 12.40 39.85
CA LYS A 8 12.62 13.00 39.99
C LYS A 8 12.15 13.76 38.73
N LYS A 9 13.05 14.34 37.97
CA LYS A 9 12.74 14.98 36.67
C LYS A 9 12.49 13.94 35.56
N MET A 10 13.19 12.81 35.57
CA MET A 10 12.98 11.73 34.59
C MET A 10 11.64 11.00 34.80
N ASN A 11 11.11 10.98 36.02
CA ASN A 11 9.79 10.36 36.33
C ASN A 11 8.58 11.12 35.77
N ASN A 12 8.76 12.28 35.14
CA ASN A 12 7.67 13.06 34.54
C ASN A 12 7.48 12.84 33.03
N TYR A 13 8.35 12.06 32.37
CA TYR A 13 8.17 11.72 30.97
C TYR A 13 7.15 10.59 30.82
N ASN A 14 5.98 10.91 30.27
CA ASN A 14 4.93 9.94 29.96
C ASN A 14 4.76 9.85 28.44
N PRO A 15 5.37 8.83 27.80
CA PRO A 15 5.32 8.68 26.34
C PRO A 15 3.89 8.72 25.81
N SER A 16 2.98 7.96 26.40
CA SER A 16 1.61 7.86 25.93
C SER A 16 0.87 9.21 25.89
N LYS A 17 1.06 10.05 26.91
CA LYS A 17 0.45 11.39 26.95
C LYS A 17 1.11 12.34 25.94
N ILE A 18 2.44 12.29 25.87
CA ILE A 18 3.21 13.18 24.99
C ILE A 18 2.97 12.83 23.52
N GLU A 19 2.99 11.55 23.17
CA GLU A 19 2.73 11.07 21.82
C GLU A 19 1.33 11.45 21.36
N GLN A 20 0.29 11.19 22.17
CA GLN A 20 -1.08 11.56 21.84
C GLN A 20 -1.25 13.06 21.63
N LYS A 21 -0.64 13.89 22.51
CA LYS A 21 -0.65 15.36 22.37
C LYS A 21 -0.10 15.80 21.01
N TRP A 22 1.07 15.28 20.62
CA TRP A 22 1.72 15.67 19.39
C TRP A 22 1.04 15.11 18.15
N GLN A 23 0.57 13.88 18.17
CA GLN A 23 -0.20 13.29 17.07
C GLN A 23 -1.47 14.11 16.80
N LYS A 24 -2.21 14.49 17.84
CA LYS A 24 -3.36 15.38 17.75
C LYS A 24 -2.99 16.74 17.15
N PHE A 25 -1.93 17.35 17.66
CA PHE A 25 -1.43 18.64 17.15
C PHE A 25 -1.07 18.57 15.66
N TRP A 26 -0.36 17.53 15.22
CA TRP A 26 0.03 17.38 13.81
C TRP A 26 -1.16 17.23 12.88
N ILE A 27 -2.19 16.51 13.31
CA ILE A 27 -3.44 16.34 12.55
C ILE A 27 -4.19 17.68 12.46
N GLU A 28 -4.43 18.36 13.58
CA GLU A 28 -5.16 19.62 13.64
C GLU A 28 -4.46 20.74 12.85
N LYS A 29 -3.14 20.80 12.93
CA LYS A 29 -2.34 21.81 12.22
C LYS A 29 -1.98 21.39 10.79
N LYS A 30 -2.41 20.21 10.33
CA LYS A 30 -2.05 19.67 9.01
C LYS A 30 -0.53 19.73 8.76
N SER A 31 0.24 19.38 9.79
CA SER A 31 1.69 19.62 9.83
C SER A 31 2.45 18.94 8.70
N TYR A 32 1.91 17.85 8.17
CA TYR A 32 2.54 17.04 7.12
C TYR A 32 1.85 17.14 5.76
N THR A 33 0.84 17.97 5.62
CA THR A 33 0.16 18.19 4.34
C THR A 33 1.09 18.94 3.37
N SER A 34 1.24 18.39 2.18
CA SER A 34 1.97 19.00 1.07
C SER A 34 1.08 19.98 0.30
N LYS A 35 1.67 21.06 -0.21
CA LYS A 35 0.94 22.10 -0.95
C LYS A 35 1.28 22.03 -2.44
N THR A 36 0.27 22.05 -3.31
CA THR A 36 0.48 22.00 -4.75
C THR A 36 1.21 23.25 -5.26
N ASP A 37 0.82 24.43 -4.78
CA ASP A 37 1.31 25.74 -5.24
C ASP A 37 2.43 26.30 -4.33
N SER A 38 3.23 25.41 -3.73
CA SER A 38 4.35 25.84 -2.90
C SER A 38 5.54 26.28 -3.75
N HIS A 39 6.13 27.44 -3.41
CA HIS A 39 7.40 27.90 -3.97
C HIS A 39 8.62 27.19 -3.39
N LYS A 40 8.43 26.34 -2.35
CA LYS A 40 9.50 25.57 -1.75
C LYS A 40 9.95 24.44 -2.70
N LYS A 41 11.21 24.04 -2.60
CA LYS A 41 11.70 22.83 -3.28
C LYS A 41 10.81 21.66 -2.92
N LYS A 42 10.41 20.89 -3.93
CA LYS A 42 9.56 19.71 -3.77
C LYS A 42 10.41 18.49 -3.47
N PHE A 43 9.92 17.64 -2.58
CA PHE A 43 10.49 16.32 -2.33
C PHE A 43 9.37 15.30 -2.22
N TYR A 44 9.53 14.18 -2.91
CA TYR A 44 8.55 13.11 -2.94
C TYR A 44 9.13 11.85 -2.32
N ILE A 45 8.42 11.27 -1.37
CA ILE A 45 8.76 10.01 -0.72
C ILE A 45 7.63 9.05 -0.92
N LEU A 46 7.96 7.86 -1.39
CA LEU A 46 7.01 6.79 -1.61
C LEU A 46 7.58 5.50 -1.05
N GLU A 47 6.86 4.89 -0.13
CA GLU A 47 7.05 3.51 0.26
C GLU A 47 6.02 2.63 -0.46
N MET A 48 6.29 1.33 -0.48
CA MET A 48 5.34 0.35 -1.01
C MET A 48 4.06 0.37 -0.21
N PHE A 49 2.94 0.55 -0.89
CA PHE A 49 1.63 0.53 -0.25
C PHE A 49 1.30 -0.87 0.28
N PRO A 50 0.73 -0.98 1.49
CA PRO A 50 0.39 -2.27 2.06
C PRO A 50 -0.87 -2.86 1.41
N TYR A 51 -0.93 -4.19 1.38
CA TYR A 51 -2.19 -4.89 1.16
C TYR A 51 -3.06 -4.79 2.40
N PRO A 52 -4.34 -4.38 2.31
CA PRO A 52 -5.23 -4.31 3.46
C PRO A 52 -5.83 -5.70 3.79
N SER A 53 -4.97 -6.63 4.17
CA SER A 53 -5.33 -8.04 4.44
C SER A 53 -5.28 -8.43 5.92
N GLY A 54 -5.17 -7.46 6.83
CA GLY A 54 -5.11 -7.74 8.25
C GLY A 54 -4.59 -6.59 9.09
N LYS A 55 -3.56 -6.86 9.89
CA LYS A 55 -2.91 -5.88 10.78
C LYS A 55 -1.54 -5.51 10.24
N ILE A 56 -1.03 -4.34 10.63
CA ILE A 56 0.38 -4.02 10.37
C ILE A 56 1.29 -4.96 11.17
N HIS A 57 2.48 -5.17 10.66
CA HIS A 57 3.52 -5.97 11.30
C HIS A 57 4.88 -5.24 11.29
N MET A 58 5.89 -5.82 11.91
CA MET A 58 7.21 -5.19 12.03
C MET A 58 7.86 -4.83 10.68
N GLY A 59 7.56 -5.56 9.61
CA GLY A 59 8.00 -5.22 8.25
C GLY A 59 7.43 -3.89 7.76
N HIS A 60 6.14 -3.65 7.99
CA HIS A 60 5.51 -2.35 7.72
C HIS A 60 6.14 -1.23 8.55
N LEU A 61 6.31 -1.47 9.87
CA LEU A 61 6.91 -0.49 10.76
C LEU A 61 8.31 -0.09 10.28
N ARG A 62 9.16 -1.07 9.97
CA ARG A 62 10.51 -0.82 9.46
C ARG A 62 10.50 0.02 8.18
N ASN A 63 9.70 -0.39 7.19
CA ASN A 63 9.63 0.29 5.91
C ASN A 63 9.18 1.75 6.06
N TYR A 64 8.07 1.97 6.74
CA TYR A 64 7.49 3.31 6.87
C TYR A 64 8.29 4.22 7.82
N THR A 65 9.00 3.67 8.80
CA THR A 65 9.90 4.47 9.63
C THR A 65 11.07 5.03 8.85
N ILE A 66 11.63 4.27 7.90
CA ILE A 66 12.72 4.76 7.03
C ILE A 66 12.26 5.95 6.19
N GLY A 67 11.10 5.85 5.57
CA GLY A 67 10.50 6.95 4.82
C GLY A 67 10.13 8.14 5.72
N ASP A 68 9.58 7.89 6.89
CA ASP A 68 9.22 8.93 7.86
C ASP A 68 10.44 9.76 8.32
N VAL A 69 11.55 9.11 8.62
CA VAL A 69 12.81 9.81 8.97
C VAL A 69 13.25 10.71 7.82
N THR A 70 13.23 10.18 6.60
CA THR A 70 13.59 10.94 5.40
C THR A 70 12.63 12.12 5.16
N ALA A 71 11.33 11.90 5.32
CA ALA A 71 10.31 12.94 5.18
C ALA A 71 10.52 14.08 6.17
N ARG A 72 10.76 13.76 7.44
CA ARG A 72 11.03 14.74 8.50
C ARG A 72 12.32 15.50 8.25
N PHE A 73 13.37 14.82 7.82
CA PHE A 73 14.66 15.44 7.50
C PHE A 73 14.52 16.53 6.44
N TYR A 74 13.88 16.23 5.30
CA TYR A 74 13.67 17.23 4.26
C TYR A 74 12.66 18.32 4.67
N LYS A 75 11.69 17.99 5.50
CA LYS A 75 10.75 18.99 6.01
C LYS A 75 11.42 20.02 6.91
N ILE A 76 12.34 19.59 7.77
CA ILE A 76 13.16 20.50 8.62
C ILE A 76 14.02 21.42 7.76
N GLN A 77 14.48 20.94 6.60
CA GLN A 77 15.23 21.74 5.62
C GLN A 77 14.34 22.63 4.74
N ASN A 78 13.09 22.84 5.14
CA ASN A 78 12.12 23.71 4.48
C ASN A 78 11.65 23.26 3.08
N PHE A 79 11.76 21.97 2.76
CA PHE A 79 11.15 21.41 1.55
C PHE A 79 9.63 21.28 1.70
N ASN A 80 8.93 21.34 0.56
CA ASN A 80 7.54 20.88 0.46
C ASN A 80 7.54 19.38 0.20
N VAL A 81 7.41 18.60 1.27
CA VAL A 81 7.49 17.15 1.22
C VAL A 81 6.12 16.56 0.96
N MET A 82 6.01 15.72 -0.07
CA MET A 82 4.84 14.87 -0.32
C MET A 82 5.17 13.44 0.10
N HIS A 83 4.53 12.98 1.16
CA HIS A 83 4.68 11.64 1.73
C HIS A 83 3.30 10.98 1.83
N PRO A 84 2.74 10.47 0.71
CA PRO A 84 1.40 9.93 0.66
C PRO A 84 1.35 8.52 1.25
N MET A 85 0.14 8.08 1.61
CA MET A 85 -0.18 6.69 1.90
C MET A 85 -1.24 6.20 0.93
N GLY A 86 -1.13 4.94 0.56
CA GLY A 86 -2.13 4.24 -0.24
C GLY A 86 -2.34 2.82 0.22
N TRP A 87 -3.36 2.20 -0.36
CA TRP A 87 -3.75 0.81 -0.09
C TRP A 87 -3.77 0.06 -1.41
N ASP A 88 -2.91 -0.97 -1.50
CA ASP A 88 -2.95 -1.89 -2.63
C ASP A 88 -4.09 -2.89 -2.39
N SER A 89 -5.28 -2.49 -2.81
CA SER A 89 -6.55 -3.03 -2.33
C SER A 89 -7.31 -3.86 -3.36
N PHE A 90 -6.71 -4.09 -4.53
CA PHE A 90 -7.20 -5.09 -5.48
C PHE A 90 -6.47 -6.42 -5.31
N GLY A 91 -7.13 -7.48 -5.72
CA GLY A 91 -6.51 -8.76 -5.97
C GLY A 91 -6.90 -9.86 -4.99
N MET A 92 -6.35 -11.04 -5.27
CA MET A 92 -6.68 -12.30 -4.63
C MET A 92 -6.48 -12.36 -3.12
N PRO A 93 -5.49 -11.72 -2.49
CA PRO A 93 -5.34 -11.82 -1.05
C PRO A 93 -6.57 -11.33 -0.27
N ALA A 94 -7.16 -10.21 -0.70
CA ALA A 94 -8.38 -9.69 -0.08
C ALA A 94 -9.61 -10.54 -0.42
N GLU A 95 -9.71 -11.00 -1.67
CA GLU A 95 -10.83 -11.86 -2.12
C GLU A 95 -10.84 -13.19 -1.40
N ASN A 96 -9.69 -13.85 -1.28
CA ASN A 96 -9.58 -15.14 -0.61
C ASN A 96 -9.84 -15.03 0.89
N ALA A 97 -9.28 -14.01 1.56
CA ALA A 97 -9.56 -13.76 2.96
C ALA A 97 -11.06 -13.50 3.21
N ALA A 98 -11.72 -12.80 2.30
CA ALA A 98 -13.15 -12.59 2.37
C ALA A 98 -13.96 -13.89 2.17
N ILE A 99 -13.56 -14.74 1.24
CA ILE A 99 -14.17 -16.05 1.00
C ILE A 99 -14.00 -16.94 2.24
N GLU A 100 -12.80 -17.06 2.78
CA GLU A 100 -12.48 -17.86 3.97
C GLU A 100 -13.30 -17.43 5.20
N ASN A 101 -13.59 -16.14 5.31
CA ASN A 101 -14.37 -15.57 6.41
C ASN A 101 -15.87 -15.40 6.09
N ASN A 102 -16.32 -15.85 4.90
CA ASN A 102 -17.69 -15.68 4.40
C ASN A 102 -18.18 -14.22 4.42
N LEU A 103 -17.33 -13.30 4.01
CA LEU A 103 -17.56 -11.87 4.00
C LEU A 103 -17.54 -11.29 2.58
N ASN A 104 -18.14 -10.12 2.42
CA ASN A 104 -18.01 -9.38 1.16
C ASN A 104 -16.58 -8.77 1.04
N PRO A 105 -15.85 -8.98 -0.07
CA PRO A 105 -14.48 -8.46 -0.25
C PRO A 105 -14.36 -6.96 -0.02
N LYS A 106 -15.34 -6.17 -0.45
CA LYS A 106 -15.34 -4.72 -0.24
C LYS A 106 -15.37 -4.38 1.25
N ASN A 107 -16.31 -4.95 1.99
CA ASN A 107 -16.45 -4.66 3.42
C ASN A 107 -15.23 -5.11 4.21
N TRP A 108 -14.69 -6.28 3.88
CA TRP A 108 -13.45 -6.80 4.45
C TRP A 108 -12.27 -5.85 4.21
N THR A 109 -12.10 -5.40 2.98
CA THR A 109 -11.02 -4.49 2.59
C THR A 109 -11.14 -3.14 3.30
N GLU A 110 -12.34 -2.54 3.31
CA GLU A 110 -12.59 -1.25 3.96
C GLU A 110 -12.33 -1.30 5.47
N GLU A 111 -12.73 -2.38 6.14
CA GLU A 111 -12.48 -2.55 7.59
C GLU A 111 -11.00 -2.74 7.87
N ASN A 112 -10.27 -3.50 7.07
CA ASN A 112 -8.83 -3.65 7.22
C ASN A 112 -8.09 -2.34 6.98
N ILE A 113 -8.47 -1.55 5.97
CA ILE A 113 -7.92 -0.21 5.75
C ILE A 113 -8.10 0.65 6.99
N LYS A 114 -9.30 0.69 7.54
CA LYS A 114 -9.62 1.47 8.75
C LYS A 114 -8.75 1.03 9.93
N ASN A 115 -8.62 -0.27 10.15
CA ASN A 115 -7.83 -0.82 11.23
C ASN A 115 -6.33 -0.52 11.06
N MET A 116 -5.77 -0.79 9.89
CA MET A 116 -4.36 -0.52 9.61
C MET A 116 -4.05 0.97 9.65
N LYS A 117 -4.93 1.83 9.14
CA LYS A 117 -4.81 3.29 9.23
C LYS A 117 -4.72 3.75 10.68
N SER A 118 -5.61 3.24 11.54
CA SER A 118 -5.59 3.60 12.96
C SER A 118 -4.26 3.22 13.64
N GLN A 119 -3.70 2.06 13.26
CA GLN A 119 -2.40 1.60 13.76
C GLN A 119 -1.25 2.49 13.26
N LEU A 120 -1.23 2.85 11.97
CA LEU A 120 -0.22 3.75 11.39
C LEU A 120 -0.30 5.17 11.99
N MET A 121 -1.50 5.68 12.21
CA MET A 121 -1.70 6.96 12.90
C MET A 121 -1.20 6.92 14.35
N ARG A 122 -1.38 5.79 15.04
CA ARG A 122 -0.88 5.60 16.41
C ARG A 122 0.65 5.60 16.50
N ILE A 123 1.35 5.17 15.44
CA ILE A 123 2.82 5.26 15.34
C ILE A 123 3.26 6.72 15.21
N GLY A 124 2.42 7.59 14.66
CA GLY A 124 2.70 9.02 14.52
C GLY A 124 3.59 9.36 13.33
N LEU A 125 3.50 8.61 12.24
CA LEU A 125 4.23 8.86 11.00
C LEU A 125 3.84 10.19 10.34
N SER A 126 4.78 10.83 9.65
CA SER A 126 4.59 12.11 8.94
C SER A 126 3.92 11.95 7.58
N ILE A 127 2.85 11.18 7.54
CA ILE A 127 2.09 10.88 6.32
C ILE A 127 1.13 12.02 6.00
N ASP A 128 1.05 12.38 4.73
CA ASP A 128 0.04 13.29 4.18
C ASP A 128 -1.28 12.55 3.92
N TRP A 129 -2.09 12.42 4.96
CA TRP A 129 -3.37 11.71 4.90
C TRP A 129 -4.42 12.38 3.98
N GLU A 130 -4.22 13.62 3.56
CA GLU A 130 -5.09 14.26 2.55
C GLU A 130 -4.84 13.70 1.14
N ARG A 131 -3.72 13.03 0.95
CA ARG A 131 -3.36 12.34 -0.29
C ARG A 131 -3.48 10.82 -0.19
N GLU A 132 -4.25 10.35 0.78
CA GLU A 132 -4.58 8.93 0.89
C GLU A 132 -5.35 8.44 -0.34
N LEU A 133 -4.99 7.26 -0.82
CA LEU A 133 -5.66 6.63 -1.95
C LEU A 133 -5.86 5.13 -1.71
N SER A 134 -6.78 4.56 -2.48
CA SER A 134 -7.01 3.10 -2.53
C SER A 134 -7.10 2.68 -3.98
N THR A 135 -6.33 1.67 -4.38
CA THR A 135 -6.24 1.24 -5.78
C THR A 135 -7.54 0.66 -6.30
N CYS A 136 -8.42 0.13 -5.42
CA CYS A 136 -9.76 -0.33 -5.78
C CYS A 136 -10.81 0.78 -5.88
N ASN A 137 -10.45 2.03 -5.62
CA ASN A 137 -11.39 3.15 -5.74
C ASN A 137 -11.54 3.58 -7.20
N GLU A 138 -12.77 3.86 -7.62
CA GLU A 138 -13.09 4.30 -8.99
C GLU A 138 -12.32 5.55 -9.40
N LYS A 139 -12.11 6.48 -8.48
CA LYS A 139 -11.30 7.69 -8.73
C LYS A 139 -9.85 7.37 -9.07
N TYR A 140 -9.34 6.22 -8.64
CA TYR A 140 -8.00 5.75 -8.94
C TYR A 140 -7.97 4.92 -10.21
N TYR A 141 -8.72 3.80 -10.27
CA TYR A 141 -8.57 2.85 -11.39
C TYR A 141 -9.09 3.38 -12.73
N LYS A 142 -9.94 4.42 -12.76
CA LYS A 142 -10.31 5.08 -14.02
C LYS A 142 -9.08 5.56 -14.83
N HIS A 143 -8.01 5.95 -14.14
CA HIS A 143 -6.78 6.37 -14.80
C HIS A 143 -6.03 5.17 -15.40
N GLN A 144 -6.03 4.03 -14.72
CA GLN A 144 -5.48 2.78 -15.26
C GLN A 144 -6.28 2.31 -16.48
N GLN A 145 -7.60 2.37 -16.42
CA GLN A 145 -8.45 2.06 -17.58
C GLN A 145 -8.15 2.96 -18.77
N LYS A 146 -7.94 4.26 -18.53
CA LYS A 146 -7.55 5.19 -19.59
C LYS A 146 -6.20 4.81 -20.22
N ILE A 147 -5.19 4.50 -19.40
CA ILE A 147 -3.86 4.06 -19.88
C ILE A 147 -4.01 2.78 -20.71
N PHE A 148 -4.81 1.82 -20.25
CA PHE A 148 -5.08 0.59 -21.00
C PHE A 148 -5.68 0.87 -22.37
N ILE A 149 -6.68 1.76 -22.45
CA ILE A 149 -7.29 2.18 -23.73
C ILE A 149 -6.27 2.84 -24.65
N ASP A 150 -5.41 3.70 -24.11
CA ASP A 150 -4.37 4.37 -24.88
C ASP A 150 -3.35 3.35 -25.44
N PHE A 151 -2.99 2.33 -24.66
CA PHE A 151 -2.13 1.23 -25.10
C PHE A 151 -2.81 0.35 -26.15
N PHE A 152 -4.08 0.06 -25.98
CA PHE A 152 -4.87 -0.68 -26.96
C PHE A 152 -4.92 0.04 -28.31
N LYS A 153 -5.22 1.35 -28.30
CA LYS A 153 -5.22 2.19 -29.52
C LYS A 153 -3.87 2.25 -30.23
N LYS A 154 -2.78 2.10 -29.48
CA LYS A 154 -1.41 2.07 -30.03
C LYS A 154 -0.94 0.66 -30.45
N GLY A 155 -1.79 -0.35 -30.37
CA GLY A 155 -1.45 -1.74 -30.69
C GLY A 155 -0.43 -2.38 -29.73
N LEU A 156 -0.30 -1.83 -28.53
CA LEU A 156 0.57 -2.37 -27.48
C LEU A 156 -0.12 -3.44 -26.63
N VAL A 157 -1.44 -3.52 -26.72
CA VAL A 157 -2.27 -4.52 -26.04
C VAL A 157 -3.10 -5.24 -27.09
N TYR A 158 -3.13 -6.56 -27.00
CA TYR A 158 -3.90 -7.41 -27.88
C TYR A 158 -4.52 -8.57 -27.12
N LYS A 159 -5.56 -9.15 -27.70
CA LYS A 159 -6.29 -10.28 -27.11
C LYS A 159 -6.07 -11.53 -27.95
N LYS A 160 -5.73 -12.64 -27.33
CA LYS A 160 -5.62 -13.95 -27.99
C LYS A 160 -5.96 -15.09 -27.05
N ASP A 161 -6.33 -16.22 -27.62
CA ASP A 161 -6.44 -17.46 -26.90
C ASP A 161 -5.05 -18.02 -26.58
N SER A 162 -4.83 -18.37 -25.33
CA SER A 162 -3.56 -18.96 -24.87
C SER A 162 -3.82 -20.00 -23.78
N PHE A 163 -2.94 -20.98 -23.69
CA PHE A 163 -2.93 -21.87 -22.55
C PHE A 163 -2.33 -21.16 -21.35
N VAL A 164 -3.05 -21.28 -20.23
CA VAL A 164 -2.66 -20.71 -18.94
C VAL A 164 -2.56 -21.79 -17.91
N ASN A 165 -1.79 -21.57 -16.85
CA ASN A 165 -1.79 -22.40 -15.67
C ASN A 165 -3.03 -22.06 -14.84
N TRP A 166 -3.96 -22.98 -14.72
CA TRP A 166 -5.20 -22.79 -13.97
C TRP A 166 -5.14 -23.53 -12.65
N ASP A 167 -5.40 -22.81 -11.57
CA ASP A 167 -5.58 -23.39 -10.25
C ASP A 167 -7.08 -23.66 -10.04
N PRO A 168 -7.49 -24.92 -9.88
CA PRO A 168 -8.92 -25.27 -9.75
C PRO A 168 -9.48 -24.95 -8.35
N ILE A 169 -8.64 -24.83 -7.32
CA ILE A 169 -9.05 -24.49 -5.95
C ILE A 169 -9.19 -22.98 -5.82
N ASP A 170 -8.13 -22.23 -6.15
CA ASP A 170 -8.15 -20.75 -6.10
C ASP A 170 -8.94 -20.14 -7.26
N LYS A 171 -9.36 -20.95 -8.24
CA LYS A 171 -10.12 -20.54 -9.45
C LYS A 171 -9.47 -19.36 -10.18
N THR A 172 -8.16 -19.43 -10.34
CA THR A 172 -7.38 -18.34 -10.92
C THR A 172 -6.28 -18.83 -11.86
N VAL A 173 -5.75 -17.89 -12.66
CA VAL A 173 -4.59 -18.10 -13.51
C VAL A 173 -3.32 -17.84 -12.70
N LEU A 174 -2.36 -18.76 -12.78
CA LEU A 174 -1.06 -18.64 -12.14
C LEU A 174 0.02 -18.29 -13.17
N ALA A 175 0.91 -17.39 -12.79
CA ALA A 175 2.17 -17.19 -13.50
C ALA A 175 3.08 -18.42 -13.39
N ASN A 176 4.05 -18.55 -14.27
CA ASN A 176 4.93 -19.72 -14.25
C ASN A 176 5.69 -19.87 -12.92
N GLU A 177 6.10 -18.72 -12.34
CA GLU A 177 6.81 -18.63 -11.06
C GLU A 177 5.94 -19.07 -9.86
N GLN A 178 4.62 -19.10 -10.06
CA GLN A 178 3.66 -19.53 -9.04
C GLN A 178 3.31 -21.02 -9.15
N VAL A 179 3.94 -21.75 -10.05
CA VAL A 179 3.77 -23.18 -10.21
C VAL A 179 5.05 -23.86 -9.76
N ILE A 180 4.97 -24.63 -8.66
CA ILE A 180 6.09 -25.37 -8.06
C ILE A 180 5.75 -26.85 -8.15
N ASP A 181 6.59 -27.63 -8.83
CA ASP A 181 6.41 -29.08 -9.04
C ASP A 181 5.02 -29.44 -9.59
N GLY A 182 4.50 -28.63 -10.54
CA GLY A 182 3.19 -28.83 -11.15
C GLY A 182 2.00 -28.47 -10.25
N LYS A 183 2.24 -27.85 -9.11
CA LYS A 183 1.22 -27.44 -8.13
C LYS A 183 1.20 -25.93 -7.95
N GLY A 184 0.03 -25.40 -7.66
CA GLY A 184 -0.11 -23.99 -7.25
C GLY A 184 0.64 -23.73 -5.94
N TRP A 185 1.49 -22.73 -5.94
CA TRP A 185 2.39 -22.36 -4.82
C TRP A 185 1.65 -22.11 -3.49
N ARG A 186 0.40 -21.74 -3.59
CA ARG A 186 -0.45 -21.37 -2.46
C ARG A 186 -1.45 -22.47 -2.09
N SER A 187 -2.24 -22.93 -3.07
CA SER A 187 -3.31 -23.91 -2.86
C SER A 187 -2.77 -25.33 -2.69
N GLY A 188 -1.56 -25.61 -3.25
CA GLY A 188 -1.04 -26.96 -3.38
C GLY A 188 -1.79 -27.85 -4.39
N ALA A 189 -2.78 -27.30 -5.08
CA ALA A 189 -3.57 -28.01 -6.10
C ALA A 189 -2.72 -28.31 -7.34
N THR A 190 -2.97 -29.46 -7.97
CA THR A 190 -2.40 -29.76 -9.28
C THR A 190 -2.91 -28.76 -10.31
N VAL A 191 -1.98 -28.09 -10.98
CA VAL A 191 -2.30 -27.05 -11.97
C VAL A 191 -2.79 -27.69 -13.27
N GLU A 192 -3.86 -27.16 -13.80
CA GLU A 192 -4.44 -27.57 -15.09
C GLU A 192 -4.01 -26.62 -16.21
N LYS A 193 -3.81 -27.17 -17.43
CA LYS A 193 -3.65 -26.32 -18.63
C LYS A 193 -5.01 -26.00 -19.21
N LYS A 194 -5.41 -24.74 -19.11
CA LYS A 194 -6.71 -24.27 -19.59
C LYS A 194 -6.53 -23.24 -20.70
N LYS A 195 -7.25 -23.40 -21.80
CA LYS A 195 -7.25 -22.42 -22.90
C LYS A 195 -8.23 -21.31 -22.56
N LEU A 196 -7.73 -20.09 -22.39
CA LEU A 196 -8.51 -18.90 -22.09
C LEU A 196 -8.15 -17.76 -23.03
N SER A 197 -9.15 -16.94 -23.33
CA SER A 197 -8.94 -15.67 -24.05
C SER A 197 -8.41 -14.62 -23.06
N GLN A 198 -7.17 -14.18 -23.29
CA GLN A 198 -6.45 -13.30 -22.39
C GLN A 198 -5.95 -12.04 -23.11
N TRP A 199 -5.78 -10.96 -22.34
CA TRP A 199 -5.09 -9.77 -22.78
C TRP A 199 -3.58 -9.90 -22.59
N PHE A 200 -2.83 -9.46 -23.58
CA PHE A 200 -1.38 -9.48 -23.59
C PHE A 200 -0.83 -8.08 -23.83
N LEU A 201 0.22 -7.73 -23.10
CA LEU A 201 1.04 -6.55 -23.36
C LEU A 201 2.25 -6.94 -24.20
N ASN A 202 2.50 -6.23 -25.28
CA ASN A 202 3.66 -6.47 -26.17
C ASN A 202 4.91 -5.82 -25.58
N ILE A 203 5.35 -6.27 -24.41
CA ILE A 203 6.49 -5.69 -23.67
C ILE A 203 7.82 -5.97 -24.38
N SER A 204 7.96 -7.09 -25.08
CA SER A 204 9.19 -7.45 -25.81
C SER A 204 9.53 -6.47 -26.93
N LYS A 205 8.57 -5.67 -27.40
CA LYS A 205 8.83 -4.59 -28.34
C LYS A 205 9.78 -3.50 -27.82
N PHE A 206 9.96 -3.44 -26.50
CA PHE A 206 10.74 -2.42 -25.81
C PHE A 206 11.99 -3.00 -25.13
N SER A 207 12.36 -4.24 -25.46
CA SER A 207 13.51 -4.92 -24.84
C SER A 207 14.87 -4.60 -25.47
N ASN A 208 14.92 -3.71 -26.48
CA ASN A 208 16.16 -3.23 -27.13
C ASN A 208 16.50 -1.82 -26.69
#